data_75c6f4a9af310852b76d1062c6296745
#
_entry.id   75c6f4a9af310852b76d1062c6296745
#
_cell.length_a   1.000
_cell.length_b   1.000
_cell.length_c   1.000
_cell.angle_alpha   90.00
_cell.angle_beta   90.00
_cell.angle_gamma   90.00
#
_symmetry.space_group_name_H-M   'P 1'
#
loop_
_entity.id
_entity.type
_entity.pdbx_description
1 polymer ?
#
loop_
_entity_poly.entity_id
_entity_poly.type
_entity_poly.pdbx_seq_one_letter_code
_entity_poly.pdbx_strand_id
1 'polypeptide(L)'
;MTQKNNSFRRNIVKAGLGVVAIAGISAFGLVSTASADKYPSKAIELVIHAKYGGGTDTTARMVSIRTRRNLKADISIVAKRGGSGAKAQNYVLSKPADGYTIMALTQSHLYTMARGKSKMKINDIVGVARAMDDPTF
;
A
#
# COMPACT_ATOMS: atom_id res chain seq x y z
N MET A 1 38.08 -49.86 48.15
CA MET A 1 37.08 -49.92 47.04
C MET A 1 36.43 -48.59 46.80
N THR A 2 37.10 -47.59 46.14
CA THR A 2 36.42 -46.33 45.79
C THR A 2 37.21 -45.53 44.72
N GLN A 3 37.48 -46.13 43.59
CA GLN A 3 38.22 -45.46 42.50
C GLN A 3 37.51 -45.59 41.13
N LYS A 4 36.32 -46.11 41.06
CA LYS A 4 35.70 -46.45 39.76
C LYS A 4 34.63 -45.43 39.27
N ASN A 5 34.26 -44.44 40.08
CA ASN A 5 33.17 -43.52 39.74
C ASN A 5 33.60 -42.14 39.16
N ASN A 6 34.88 -41.82 39.20
CA ASN A 6 35.32 -40.49 38.75
C ASN A 6 35.64 -40.40 37.25
N SER A 7 35.91 -41.50 36.59
CA SER A 7 36.17 -41.52 35.15
C SER A 7 34.90 -41.38 34.33
N PHE A 8 33.80 -41.98 34.81
CA PHE A 8 32.51 -41.92 34.10
C PHE A 8 31.89 -40.52 34.13
N ARG A 9 32.00 -39.81 35.25
CA ARG A 9 31.52 -38.43 35.38
C ARG A 9 32.33 -37.42 34.53
N ARG A 10 33.63 -37.61 34.40
CA ARG A 10 34.51 -36.74 33.59
C ARG A 10 34.26 -36.87 32.09
N ASN A 11 33.83 -38.04 31.63
CA ASN A 11 33.55 -38.27 30.21
C ASN A 11 32.15 -37.72 29.79
N ILE A 12 31.17 -37.71 30.73
CA ILE A 12 29.85 -37.11 30.47
C ILE A 12 29.96 -35.57 30.35
N VAL A 13 30.79 -34.94 31.19
CA VAL A 13 30.97 -33.47 31.14
C VAL A 13 31.73 -33.05 29.86
N LYS A 14 32.62 -33.85 29.31
CA LYS A 14 33.31 -33.55 28.05
C LYS A 14 32.45 -33.82 26.81
N ALA A 15 31.49 -34.72 26.86
CA ALA A 15 30.54 -34.98 25.78
C ALA A 15 29.43 -33.94 25.73
N GLY A 16 29.06 -33.30 26.87
CA GLY A 16 28.00 -32.30 26.93
C GLY A 16 28.41 -30.89 26.38
N LEU A 17 29.71 -30.57 26.41
CA LEU A 17 30.18 -29.26 25.90
C LEU A 17 30.40 -29.21 24.38
N GLY A 18 30.51 -30.35 23.72
CA GLY A 18 30.71 -30.41 22.26
C GLY A 18 29.42 -30.29 21.44
N VAL A 19 28.27 -30.58 22.02
CA VAL A 19 26.98 -30.59 21.28
C VAL A 19 26.26 -29.24 21.34
N VAL A 20 26.55 -28.41 22.33
CA VAL A 20 25.91 -27.06 22.44
C VAL A 20 26.52 -26.04 21.49
N ALA A 21 27.75 -26.23 21.01
CA ALA A 21 28.43 -25.29 20.11
C ALA A 21 27.97 -25.37 18.63
N ILE A 22 27.31 -26.47 18.21
CA ILE A 22 26.88 -26.68 16.82
C ILE A 22 25.41 -26.24 16.59
N ALA A 23 24.59 -26.22 17.65
CA ALA A 23 23.19 -25.80 17.55
C ALA A 23 22.99 -24.27 17.52
N GLY A 24 24.01 -23.48 17.86
CA GLY A 24 23.92 -22.01 17.92
C GLY A 24 24.17 -21.28 16.60
N ILE A 25 24.66 -21.94 15.56
CA ILE A 25 25.06 -21.28 14.29
C ILE A 25 23.96 -21.39 13.22
N SER A 26 22.96 -22.25 13.40
CA SER A 26 21.91 -22.46 12.41
C SER A 26 20.72 -21.46 12.51
N ALA A 27 20.69 -20.56 13.50
CA ALA A 27 19.59 -19.61 13.68
C ALA A 27 19.85 -18.23 13.08
N PHE A 28 21.03 -18.01 12.46
CA PHE A 28 21.42 -16.72 11.86
C PHE A 28 21.30 -16.66 10.33
N GLY A 29 20.47 -17.46 9.75
CA GLY A 29 20.45 -17.52 8.30
C GLY A 29 19.06 -17.65 7.71
N LEU A 30 18.32 -16.61 7.64
CA LEU A 30 17.36 -16.27 6.59
C LEU A 30 16.70 -14.93 6.94
N VAL A 31 17.50 -13.87 7.06
CA VAL A 31 16.96 -12.55 6.81
C VAL A 31 16.66 -12.54 5.31
N SER A 32 15.46 -12.98 4.92
CA SER A 32 14.92 -12.67 3.61
C SER A 32 14.97 -11.14 3.49
N THR A 33 15.91 -10.62 2.72
CA THR A 33 15.85 -9.26 2.25
C THR A 33 14.58 -9.20 1.41
N ALA A 34 13.48 -8.75 2.01
CA ALA A 34 12.29 -8.37 1.26
C ALA A 34 12.77 -7.30 0.28
N SER A 35 13.00 -7.69 -0.97
CA SER A 35 13.22 -6.75 -2.05
C SER A 35 11.91 -5.97 -2.15
N ALA A 36 11.92 -4.73 -1.67
CA ALA A 36 10.78 -3.84 -1.84
C ALA A 36 10.60 -3.68 -3.35
N ASP A 37 9.52 -4.21 -3.89
CA ASP A 37 9.18 -4.06 -5.30
C ASP A 37 9.21 -2.57 -5.63
N LYS A 38 9.91 -2.24 -6.72
CA LYS A 38 10.03 -0.85 -7.16
C LYS A 38 8.64 -0.30 -7.48
N TYR A 39 8.18 0.68 -6.71
CA TYR A 39 6.92 1.39 -6.99
C TYR A 39 7.09 2.29 -8.23
N PRO A 40 6.12 2.32 -9.17
CA PRO A 40 4.99 1.40 -9.29
C PRO A 40 5.37 0.09 -10.00
N SER A 41 4.90 -1.06 -9.49
CA SER A 41 5.10 -2.40 -10.07
C SER A 41 3.89 -2.91 -10.86
N LYS A 42 2.74 -2.21 -10.75
CA LYS A 42 1.48 -2.51 -11.42
C LYS A 42 0.78 -1.21 -11.86
N ALA A 43 -0.27 -1.33 -12.66
CA ALA A 43 -1.08 -0.20 -13.09
C ALA A 43 -1.73 0.52 -11.89
N ILE A 44 -1.82 1.85 -11.98
CA ILE A 44 -2.46 2.71 -10.99
C ILE A 44 -3.90 2.99 -11.45
N GLU A 45 -4.88 2.81 -10.56
CA GLU A 45 -6.27 3.20 -10.81
C GLU A 45 -6.48 4.69 -10.46
N LEU A 46 -6.92 5.49 -11.44
CA LEU A 46 -7.40 6.86 -11.20
C LEU A 46 -8.92 6.85 -11.24
N VAL A 47 -9.52 6.93 -10.06
CA VAL A 47 -10.98 6.85 -9.88
C VAL A 47 -11.62 8.22 -10.11
N ILE A 48 -12.63 8.27 -10.98
CA ILE A 48 -13.45 9.44 -11.24
C ILE A 48 -14.92 9.17 -10.87
N HIS A 49 -15.66 10.21 -10.47
CA HIS A 49 -17.09 10.10 -10.15
C HIS A 49 -18.00 10.46 -11.33
N ALA A 50 -17.44 11.08 -12.35
CA ALA A 50 -18.15 11.55 -13.54
C ALA A 50 -18.30 10.47 -14.62
N LYS A 51 -19.07 10.76 -15.65
CA LYS A 51 -19.13 9.92 -16.86
C LYS A 51 -17.84 10.07 -17.68
N TYR A 52 -17.51 9.05 -18.44
CA TYR A 52 -16.46 9.16 -19.45
C TYR A 52 -16.83 10.26 -20.47
N GLY A 53 -15.82 11.02 -20.93
CA GLY A 53 -15.99 12.18 -21.80
C GLY A 53 -16.46 13.45 -21.08
N GLY A 54 -16.68 13.43 -19.78
CA GLY A 54 -16.96 14.63 -18.98
C GLY A 54 -15.69 15.37 -18.57
N GLY A 55 -15.80 16.59 -18.03
CA GLY A 55 -14.66 17.42 -17.64
C GLY A 55 -13.65 16.72 -16.74
N THR A 56 -14.13 16.02 -15.69
CA THR A 56 -13.26 15.25 -14.79
C THR A 56 -12.52 14.12 -15.53
N ASP A 57 -13.15 13.42 -16.46
CA ASP A 57 -12.50 12.38 -17.28
C ASP A 57 -11.43 12.98 -18.19
N THR A 58 -11.76 14.07 -18.87
CA THR A 58 -10.82 14.79 -19.74
C THR A 58 -9.60 15.24 -18.97
N THR A 59 -9.78 15.91 -17.83
CA THR A 59 -8.69 16.34 -16.95
C THR A 59 -7.85 15.15 -16.47
N ALA A 60 -8.48 14.08 -16.02
CA ALA A 60 -7.80 12.87 -15.58
C ALA A 60 -6.93 12.25 -16.69
N ARG A 61 -7.43 12.21 -17.94
CA ARG A 61 -6.67 11.73 -19.10
C ARG A 61 -5.48 12.62 -19.42
N MET A 62 -5.66 13.92 -19.41
CA MET A 62 -4.57 14.89 -19.68
C MET A 62 -3.44 14.75 -18.66
N VAL A 63 -3.76 14.70 -17.37
CA VAL A 63 -2.78 14.46 -16.30
C VAL A 63 -2.10 13.10 -16.48
N SER A 64 -2.85 12.05 -16.81
CA SER A 64 -2.34 10.71 -16.98
C SER A 64 -1.31 10.57 -18.10
N ILE A 65 -1.37 11.37 -19.16
CA ILE A 65 -0.42 11.31 -20.29
C ILE A 65 1.01 11.54 -19.83
N ARG A 66 1.25 12.61 -19.06
CA ARG A 66 2.59 12.93 -18.53
C ARG A 66 2.99 11.97 -17.38
N THR A 67 2.06 11.67 -16.51
CA THR A 67 2.30 10.83 -15.35
C THR A 67 2.74 9.41 -15.77
N ARG A 68 2.10 8.82 -16.77
CA ARG A 68 2.52 7.51 -17.33
C ARG A 68 3.96 7.53 -17.83
N ARG A 69 4.36 8.60 -18.52
CA ARG A 69 5.74 8.73 -19.03
C ARG A 69 6.76 8.83 -17.90
N ASN A 70 6.46 9.62 -16.88
CA ASN A 70 7.37 9.86 -15.77
C ASN A 70 7.49 8.64 -14.86
N LEU A 71 6.37 7.99 -14.55
CA LEU A 71 6.33 6.81 -13.68
C LEU A 71 6.67 5.51 -14.41
N LYS A 72 6.70 5.52 -15.75
CA LYS A 72 6.85 4.30 -16.60
C LYS A 72 5.84 3.21 -16.22
N ALA A 73 4.61 3.60 -15.88
CA ALA A 73 3.54 2.73 -15.46
C ALA A 73 2.20 3.13 -16.08
N ASP A 74 1.32 2.16 -16.27
CA ASP A 74 -0.03 2.42 -16.75
C ASP A 74 -0.91 3.07 -15.69
N ILE A 75 -1.79 3.97 -16.16
CA ILE A 75 -2.84 4.58 -15.34
C ILE A 75 -4.18 4.25 -15.99
N SER A 76 -5.00 3.49 -15.28
CA SER A 76 -6.35 3.12 -15.69
C SER A 76 -7.37 4.10 -15.10
N ILE A 77 -8.22 4.69 -15.94
CA ILE A 77 -9.27 5.59 -15.46
C ILE A 77 -10.54 4.78 -15.23
N VAL A 78 -11.05 4.79 -14.01
CA VAL A 78 -12.19 4.00 -13.55
C VAL A 78 -13.32 4.91 -13.09
N ALA A 79 -14.45 4.90 -13.81
CA ALA A 79 -15.61 5.71 -13.45
C ALA A 79 -16.51 4.96 -12.45
N LYS A 80 -16.71 5.56 -11.26
CA LYS A 80 -17.62 5.08 -10.20
C LYS A 80 -18.73 6.11 -9.96
N ARG A 81 -19.73 6.11 -10.83
CA ARG A 81 -20.81 7.11 -10.84
C ARG A 81 -21.89 6.84 -9.79
N GLY A 82 -22.44 7.90 -9.21
CA GLY A 82 -23.63 7.85 -8.35
C GLY A 82 -23.45 8.54 -6.99
N GLY A 83 -24.58 8.97 -6.41
CA GLY A 83 -24.64 9.60 -5.10
C GLY A 83 -23.79 10.88 -4.97
N SER A 84 -23.75 11.72 -6.00
CA SER A 84 -22.90 12.93 -6.03
C SER A 84 -21.44 12.65 -5.69
N GLY A 85 -20.91 11.49 -6.12
CA GLY A 85 -19.54 11.06 -5.86
C GLY A 85 -19.38 10.09 -4.67
N ALA A 86 -20.42 9.86 -3.87
CA ALA A 86 -20.33 8.93 -2.74
C ALA A 86 -19.89 7.50 -3.15
N LYS A 87 -20.35 7.05 -4.34
CA LYS A 87 -19.98 5.73 -4.85
C LYS A 87 -18.48 5.62 -5.16
N ALA A 88 -17.88 6.67 -5.73
CA ALA A 88 -16.44 6.73 -5.98
C ALA A 88 -15.66 6.76 -4.65
N GLN A 89 -16.09 7.59 -3.70
CA GLN A 89 -15.49 7.69 -2.37
C GLN A 89 -15.51 6.34 -1.63
N ASN A 90 -16.66 5.68 -1.57
CA ASN A 90 -16.79 4.37 -0.90
C ASN A 90 -15.97 3.28 -1.62
N TYR A 91 -15.84 3.35 -2.95
CA TYR A 91 -14.98 2.45 -3.70
C TYR A 91 -13.51 2.63 -3.33
N VAL A 92 -13.02 3.87 -3.27
CA VAL A 92 -11.64 4.15 -2.88
C VAL A 92 -11.35 3.70 -1.45
N LEU A 93 -12.27 3.95 -0.50
CA LEU A 93 -12.15 3.47 0.88
C LEU A 93 -12.08 1.93 0.99
N SER A 94 -12.62 1.20 0.03
CA SER A 94 -12.54 -0.27 0.02
C SER A 94 -11.21 -0.81 -0.52
N LYS A 95 -10.33 0.05 -1.01
CA LYS A 95 -9.03 -0.32 -1.58
C LYS A 95 -7.90 -0.15 -0.55
N PRO A 96 -6.82 -0.93 -0.68
CA PRO A 96 -5.63 -0.71 0.13
C PRO A 96 -5.06 0.70 -0.07
N ALA A 97 -4.52 1.30 0.98
CA ALA A 97 -3.82 2.59 0.93
C ALA A 97 -2.34 2.41 0.49
N ASP A 98 -2.13 1.71 -0.61
CA ASP A 98 -0.81 1.32 -1.14
C ASP A 98 -0.31 2.24 -2.28
N GLY A 99 -1.02 3.33 -2.55
CA GLY A 99 -0.69 4.27 -3.62
C GLY A 99 -1.16 3.86 -5.01
N TYR A 100 -1.76 2.68 -5.18
CA TYR A 100 -2.24 2.22 -6.49
C TYR A 100 -3.69 2.60 -6.80
N THR A 101 -4.41 3.20 -5.86
CA THR A 101 -5.74 3.75 -6.09
C THR A 101 -5.75 5.23 -5.72
N ILE A 102 -5.92 6.09 -6.71
CA ILE A 102 -5.96 7.54 -6.57
C ILE A 102 -7.36 8.02 -6.97
N MET A 103 -7.88 9.04 -6.32
CA MET A 103 -9.17 9.63 -6.65
C MET A 103 -9.01 11.05 -7.21
N ALA A 104 -9.67 11.31 -8.33
CA ALA A 104 -9.86 12.68 -8.80
C ALA A 104 -10.93 13.36 -7.93
N LEU A 105 -10.48 14.08 -6.91
CA LEU A 105 -11.33 14.79 -5.97
C LEU A 105 -11.84 16.09 -6.61
N THR A 106 -13.11 16.39 -6.43
CA THR A 106 -13.76 17.63 -6.82
C THR A 106 -14.54 18.20 -5.65
N GLN A 107 -14.99 19.44 -5.73
CA GLN A 107 -15.79 20.07 -4.68
C GLN A 107 -17.06 19.28 -4.33
N SER A 108 -17.71 18.65 -5.31
CA SER A 108 -18.90 17.84 -5.07
C SER A 108 -18.64 16.70 -4.07
N HIS A 109 -17.42 16.18 -4.01
CA HIS A 109 -17.03 15.18 -3.03
C HIS A 109 -16.96 15.75 -1.60
N LEU A 110 -16.46 17.00 -1.46
CA LEU A 110 -16.40 17.68 -0.17
C LEU A 110 -17.80 17.93 0.37
N TYR A 111 -18.72 18.40 -0.48
CA TYR A 111 -20.14 18.54 -0.10
C TYR A 111 -20.78 17.20 0.27
N THR A 112 -20.45 16.14 -0.43
CA THR A 112 -20.99 14.81 -0.17
C THR A 112 -20.51 14.29 1.19
N MET A 113 -19.24 14.50 1.54
CA MET A 113 -18.68 14.20 2.86
C MET A 113 -19.34 15.04 3.95
N ALA A 114 -19.42 16.36 3.75
CA ALA A 114 -20.00 17.29 4.72
C ALA A 114 -21.48 16.98 5.04
N ARG A 115 -22.23 16.46 4.05
CA ARG A 115 -23.62 16.02 4.21
C ARG A 115 -23.79 14.60 4.77
N GLY A 116 -22.70 13.92 5.11
CA GLY A 116 -22.73 12.55 5.60
C GLY A 116 -23.25 11.50 4.61
N LYS A 117 -23.26 11.82 3.30
CA LYS A 117 -23.70 10.90 2.24
C LYS A 117 -22.65 9.88 1.83
N SER A 118 -21.42 10.01 2.31
CA SER A 118 -20.30 9.11 2.11
C SER A 118 -19.76 8.67 3.45
N LYS A 119 -19.18 7.46 3.48
CA LYS A 119 -18.44 6.99 4.66
C LYS A 119 -17.07 7.66 4.76
N MET A 120 -16.52 8.18 3.65
CA MET A 120 -15.23 8.87 3.58
C MET A 120 -15.29 10.19 4.35
N LYS A 121 -14.25 10.46 5.12
CA LYS A 121 -14.01 11.72 5.84
C LYS A 121 -12.78 12.40 5.26
N ILE A 122 -12.62 13.68 5.55
CA ILE A 122 -11.47 14.46 5.06
C ILE A 122 -10.13 13.90 5.54
N ASN A 123 -10.10 13.31 6.72
CA ASN A 123 -8.88 12.71 7.29
C ASN A 123 -8.52 11.34 6.70
N ASP A 124 -9.40 10.76 5.87
CA ASP A 124 -9.13 9.48 5.20
C ASP A 124 -8.37 9.66 3.88
N ILE A 125 -8.10 10.90 3.48
CA ILE A 125 -7.45 11.22 2.21
C ILE A 125 -6.23 12.11 2.40
N VAL A 126 -5.25 11.93 1.53
CA VAL A 126 -4.06 12.80 1.45
C VAL A 126 -4.02 13.43 0.06
N GLY A 127 -3.85 14.76 0.01
CA GLY A 127 -3.70 15.48 -1.24
C GLY A 127 -2.35 15.17 -1.89
N VAL A 128 -2.37 14.68 -3.13
CA VAL A 128 -1.15 14.37 -3.88
C VAL A 128 -0.75 15.54 -4.80
N ALA A 129 -1.71 16.07 -5.55
CA ALA A 129 -1.49 17.18 -6.46
C ALA A 129 -2.80 17.89 -6.79
N ARG A 130 -2.72 19.18 -7.16
CA ARG A 130 -3.82 19.93 -7.74
C ARG A 130 -3.70 19.91 -9.26
N ALA A 131 -4.70 19.33 -9.93
CA ALA A 131 -4.70 19.16 -11.38
C ALA A 131 -5.12 20.42 -12.14
N MET A 132 -6.04 21.21 -11.56
CA MET A 132 -6.55 22.45 -12.14
C MET A 132 -7.16 23.34 -11.07
N ASP A 133 -7.25 24.62 -11.34
CA ASP A 133 -8.10 25.57 -10.64
C ASP A 133 -9.45 25.64 -11.34
N ASP A 134 -10.52 25.59 -10.56
CA ASP A 134 -11.88 25.82 -11.06
C ASP A 134 -12.33 27.19 -10.56
N PRO A 135 -12.38 28.20 -11.44
CA PRO A 135 -12.67 29.58 -11.05
C PRO A 135 -14.18 29.84 -10.84
N THR A 136 -14.99 28.81 -10.70
CA THR A 136 -16.46 28.94 -10.60
C THR A 136 -16.96 29.48 -9.25
N PHE A 137 -16.14 30.28 -8.55
CA PHE A 137 -16.56 31.04 -7.34
C PHE A 137 -16.00 32.43 -7.35
#